data_27ccae7af014534db3044cfd58811473
#
_entry.id   27ccae7af014534db3044cfd58811473
#
_cell.length_a   1.000
_cell.length_b   1.000
_cell.length_c   1.000
_cell.angle_alpha   90.00
_cell.angle_beta   90.00
_cell.angle_gamma   90.00
#
_symmetry.space_group_name_H-M   'P 1'
#
loop_
_entity.id
_entity.type
_entity.pdbx_description
1 polymer ?
#
loop_
_entity_poly.entity_id
_entity_poly.type
_entity_poly.pdbx_seq_one_letter_code
_entity_poly.pdbx_strand_id
1 'polypeptide(L)'
;MIVVGLGRAGCSIAKAFSKFPQYETYGIDTTKEADITIKAKNSHEDYDAEFPNLKKKLKFKDEDVLVVVAGAGKISGGALRLLEQLKNNRVSILYIEGDLTIMSETQKKQERIVSSVLQEYARSGLLEQFIIVNNAYIERSIGDMSIIGYYDTLNQAIVNIVHMTNVFKHSEPVIGNFIIPSEISRICTLGAVTMEGDDETAYKEKWFYPLTHAKDVVYYYGIGEDDLKNDGTLFRKINNFVKSRLDTGANVSYGVFRTSYEQKYCYCIRYSSVVQYIDELLGDQEIS
;
A
#
# COMPACT_ATOMS: atom_id res chain seq x y z
N MET A 1 15.85 2.77 1.23
CA MET A 1 14.56 3.26 0.66
C MET A 1 14.13 4.51 1.40
N ILE A 2 13.70 5.53 0.67
CA ILE A 2 13.24 6.81 1.23
C ILE A 2 11.72 6.81 1.28
N VAL A 3 11.12 7.31 2.37
CA VAL A 3 9.67 7.46 2.51
C VAL A 3 9.33 8.94 2.68
N VAL A 4 8.53 9.48 1.78
CA VAL A 4 8.12 10.89 1.79
C VAL A 4 6.61 10.98 2.02
N GLY A 5 6.19 11.46 3.17
CA GLY A 5 4.79 11.67 3.52
C GLY A 5 4.32 13.08 3.16
N LEU A 6 3.22 13.20 2.40
CA LEU A 6 2.60 14.48 2.05
C LEU A 6 1.29 14.66 2.83
N GLY A 7 1.22 15.72 3.63
CA GLY A 7 0.10 16.02 4.51
C GLY A 7 0.07 15.17 5.78
N ARG A 8 -0.89 15.43 6.68
CA ARG A 8 -0.97 14.81 8.00
C ARG A 8 -0.91 13.29 7.97
N ALA A 9 -1.76 12.64 7.19
CA ALA A 9 -1.80 11.18 7.11
C ALA A 9 -0.50 10.62 6.53
N GLY A 10 0.01 11.23 5.44
CA GLY A 10 1.29 10.85 4.84
C GLY A 10 2.45 10.97 5.84
N CYS A 11 2.53 12.08 6.58
CA CYS A 11 3.55 12.27 7.62
C CYS A 11 3.45 11.23 8.75
N SER A 12 2.22 10.88 9.18
CA SER A 12 2.03 9.86 10.22
C SER A 12 2.53 8.49 9.78
N ILE A 13 2.25 8.10 8.54
CA ILE A 13 2.73 6.83 7.96
C ILE A 13 4.25 6.88 7.76
N ALA A 14 4.80 7.95 7.20
CA ALA A 14 6.25 8.10 7.04
C ALA A 14 6.96 7.99 8.40
N LYS A 15 6.44 8.65 9.44
CA LYS A 15 6.94 8.54 10.80
C LYS A 15 6.86 7.10 11.35
N ALA A 16 5.83 6.33 11.00
CA ALA A 16 5.73 4.94 11.43
C ALA A 16 6.82 4.05 10.80
N PHE A 17 7.31 4.37 9.60
CA PHE A 17 8.45 3.71 8.98
C PHE A 17 9.79 4.01 9.67
N SER A 18 9.93 5.14 10.36
CA SER A 18 11.18 5.51 11.05
C SER A 18 11.61 4.54 12.15
N LYS A 19 10.71 3.64 12.58
CA LYS A 19 11.03 2.54 13.51
C LYS A 19 11.99 1.51 12.91
N PHE A 20 12.12 1.47 11.58
CA PHE A 20 12.92 0.50 10.86
C PHE A 20 14.15 1.19 10.26
N PRO A 21 15.38 0.74 10.57
CA PRO A 21 16.61 1.43 10.19
C PRO A 21 16.89 1.48 8.68
N GLN A 22 16.19 0.66 7.87
CA GLN A 22 16.33 0.64 6.42
C GLN A 22 15.58 1.76 5.69
N TYR A 23 14.82 2.60 6.43
CA TYR A 23 14.09 3.72 5.84
C TYR A 23 14.60 5.07 6.34
N GLU A 24 14.80 5.99 5.40
CA GLU A 24 14.96 7.41 5.67
C GLU A 24 13.61 8.10 5.42
N THR A 25 13.10 8.88 6.37
CA THR A 25 11.73 9.39 6.32
C THR A 25 11.69 10.91 6.31
N TYR A 26 10.77 11.48 5.52
CA TYR A 26 10.52 12.91 5.41
C TYR A 26 9.01 13.18 5.45
N GLY A 27 8.58 14.04 6.35
CA GLY A 27 7.21 14.55 6.41
C GLY A 27 7.12 15.96 5.82
N ILE A 28 6.22 16.17 4.85
CA ILE A 28 5.92 17.47 4.24
C ILE A 28 4.50 17.86 4.62
N ASP A 29 4.33 18.90 5.42
CA ASP A 29 3.01 19.39 5.85
C ASP A 29 3.06 20.90 6.12
N THR A 30 1.92 21.46 6.48
CA THR A 30 1.75 22.87 6.87
C THR A 30 2.02 23.09 8.35
N THR A 31 2.13 22.04 9.14
CA THR A 31 2.39 22.09 10.58
C THR A 31 3.88 22.27 10.87
N LYS A 32 4.21 22.82 12.04
CA LYS A 32 5.61 23.03 12.46
C LYS A 32 6.33 21.74 12.86
N GLU A 33 5.58 20.70 13.12
CA GLU A 33 6.06 19.37 13.50
C GLU A 33 6.56 18.56 12.31
N ALA A 34 6.27 19.02 11.07
CA ALA A 34 6.74 18.37 9.86
C ALA A 34 8.24 18.65 9.62
N ASP A 35 8.96 17.67 9.10
CA ASP A 35 10.38 17.83 8.73
C ASP A 35 10.57 18.94 7.71
N ILE A 36 9.59 19.09 6.80
CA ILE A 36 9.54 20.13 5.79
C ILE A 36 8.20 20.85 5.89
N THR A 37 8.19 21.99 6.58
CA THR A 37 7.00 22.85 6.65
C THR A 37 6.84 23.64 5.35
N ILE A 38 5.62 23.59 4.76
CA ILE A 38 5.22 24.39 3.60
C ILE A 38 4.09 25.36 3.99
N LYS A 39 3.89 26.40 3.19
CA LYS A 39 2.83 27.38 3.44
C LYS A 39 1.46 26.76 3.18
N ALA A 40 0.53 26.93 4.14
CA ALA A 40 -0.85 26.51 3.94
C ALA A 40 -1.52 27.28 2.78
N LYS A 41 -2.33 26.56 1.99
CA LYS A 41 -3.09 27.08 0.85
C LYS A 41 -4.58 26.90 1.08
N ASN A 42 -5.38 27.72 0.37
CA ASN A 42 -6.82 27.74 0.54
C ASN A 42 -7.53 26.62 -0.24
N SER A 43 -7.00 26.24 -1.40
CA SER A 43 -7.58 25.25 -2.29
C SER A 43 -6.55 24.21 -2.72
N HIS A 44 -7.06 23.15 -3.32
CA HIS A 44 -6.28 22.09 -3.95
C HIS A 44 -5.47 22.63 -5.15
N GLU A 45 -6.09 23.50 -5.96
CA GLU A 45 -5.50 24.14 -7.12
C GLU A 45 -4.36 25.09 -6.72
N ASP A 46 -4.50 25.80 -5.59
CA ASP A 46 -3.42 26.64 -5.05
C ASP A 46 -2.19 25.82 -4.65
N TYR A 47 -2.40 24.60 -4.11
CA TYR A 47 -1.28 23.69 -3.82
C TYR A 47 -0.58 23.21 -5.08
N ASP A 48 -1.29 22.95 -6.18
CA ASP A 48 -0.65 22.63 -7.46
C ASP A 48 0.12 23.85 -8.02
N ALA A 49 -0.53 25.01 -8.10
CA ALA A 49 0.04 26.20 -8.71
C ALA A 49 1.26 26.76 -7.96
N GLU A 50 1.22 26.71 -6.63
CA GLU A 50 2.19 27.37 -5.75
C GLU A 50 3.00 26.39 -4.88
N PHE A 51 3.13 25.12 -5.29
CA PHE A 51 3.92 24.14 -4.54
C PHE A 51 5.40 24.57 -4.51
N PRO A 52 6.05 24.59 -3.34
CA PRO A 52 7.40 25.09 -3.22
C PRO A 52 8.44 24.17 -3.88
N ASN A 53 9.57 24.76 -4.29
CA ASN A 53 10.72 23.97 -4.75
C ASN A 53 11.45 23.38 -3.54
N LEU A 54 11.39 22.06 -3.41
CA LEU A 54 11.98 21.29 -2.32
C LEU A 54 13.28 20.57 -2.72
N LYS A 55 13.78 20.72 -3.95
CA LYS A 55 14.98 20.02 -4.46
C LYS A 55 16.23 20.23 -3.60
N LYS A 56 16.32 21.36 -2.87
CA LYS A 56 17.44 21.61 -1.92
C LYS A 56 17.29 20.84 -0.62
N LYS A 57 16.08 20.41 -0.26
CA LYS A 57 15.76 19.65 0.96
C LYS A 57 15.69 18.15 0.67
N LEU A 58 15.18 17.76 -0.50
CA LEU A 58 15.08 16.38 -0.98
C LEU A 58 16.26 16.08 -1.94
N LYS A 59 17.47 15.90 -1.37
CA LYS A 59 18.74 15.79 -2.12
C LYS A 59 19.13 14.37 -2.48
N PHE A 60 18.17 13.48 -2.70
CA PHE A 60 18.42 12.12 -3.11
C PHE A 60 18.25 11.94 -4.62
N LYS A 61 19.01 11.03 -5.18
CA LYS A 61 19.03 10.72 -6.62
C LYS A 61 19.32 9.23 -6.82
N ASP A 62 18.66 8.64 -7.81
CA ASP A 62 18.75 7.21 -8.15
C ASP A 62 18.32 6.28 -7.00
N GLU A 63 17.46 6.77 -6.09
CA GLU A 63 16.96 6.06 -4.93
C GLU A 63 15.55 5.48 -5.17
N ASP A 64 15.21 4.45 -4.38
CA ASP A 64 13.82 4.00 -4.26
C ASP A 64 13.08 4.90 -3.29
N VAL A 65 12.03 5.57 -3.78
CA VAL A 65 11.23 6.53 -3.02
C VAL A 65 9.78 6.07 -2.96
N LEU A 66 9.24 5.94 -1.75
CA LEU A 66 7.82 5.74 -1.50
C LEU A 66 7.20 7.09 -1.11
N VAL A 67 6.34 7.64 -1.96
CA VAL A 67 5.56 8.83 -1.64
C VAL A 67 4.22 8.40 -1.06
N VAL A 68 3.89 8.89 0.13
CA VAL A 68 2.62 8.59 0.82
C VAL A 68 1.69 9.78 0.72
N VAL A 69 0.53 9.60 0.09
CA VAL A 69 -0.45 10.67 -0.18
C VAL A 69 -1.84 10.21 0.25
N ALA A 70 -2.56 11.06 1.00
CA ALA A 70 -3.98 10.87 1.26
C ALA A 70 -4.81 11.79 0.35
N GLY A 71 -5.72 11.22 -0.42
CA GLY A 71 -6.49 11.94 -1.45
C GLY A 71 -7.45 12.99 -0.91
N ALA A 72 -8.01 12.80 0.30
CA ALA A 72 -8.98 13.71 0.92
C ALA A 72 -8.43 15.10 1.30
N GLY A 73 -7.12 15.25 1.43
CA GLY A 73 -6.50 16.48 1.89
C GLY A 73 -6.24 17.47 0.77
N LYS A 74 -6.50 18.77 0.97
CA LYS A 74 -6.18 19.83 -0.02
C LYS A 74 -4.71 19.78 -0.48
N ILE A 75 -3.79 19.42 0.41
CA ILE A 75 -2.35 19.34 0.13
C ILE A 75 -2.01 18.28 -0.93
N SER A 76 -2.89 17.29 -1.18
CA SER A 76 -2.72 16.31 -2.25
C SER A 76 -2.66 16.94 -3.64
N GLY A 77 -3.19 18.17 -3.81
CA GLY A 77 -3.02 18.96 -5.04
C GLY A 77 -1.55 19.22 -5.41
N GLY A 78 -0.67 19.25 -4.42
CA GLY A 78 0.77 19.39 -4.66
C GLY A 78 1.49 18.09 -5.04
N ALA A 79 0.80 16.95 -5.09
CA ALA A 79 1.43 15.65 -5.32
C ALA A 79 2.19 15.58 -6.64
N LEU A 80 1.59 16.08 -7.74
CA LEU A 80 2.24 16.08 -9.06
C LEU A 80 3.50 16.93 -9.08
N ARG A 81 3.48 18.10 -8.41
CA ARG A 81 4.65 18.97 -8.28
C ARG A 81 5.76 18.35 -7.44
N LEU A 82 5.41 17.59 -6.42
CA LEU A 82 6.36 16.80 -5.65
C LEU A 82 6.99 15.71 -6.53
N LEU A 83 6.19 14.95 -7.27
CA LEU A 83 6.69 13.90 -8.18
C LEU A 83 7.62 14.44 -9.26
N GLU A 84 7.30 15.61 -9.83
CA GLU A 84 8.19 16.29 -10.79
C GLU A 84 9.59 16.59 -10.20
N GLN A 85 9.64 16.89 -8.90
CA GLN A 85 10.90 17.12 -8.22
C GLN A 85 11.67 15.84 -7.89
N LEU A 86 10.97 14.70 -7.84
CA LEU A 86 11.52 13.37 -7.56
C LEU A 86 11.82 12.55 -8.82
N LYS A 87 11.65 13.10 -10.02
CA LYS A 87 11.71 12.39 -11.32
C LYS A 87 13.01 11.63 -11.61
N ASN A 88 14.09 11.90 -10.88
CA ASN A 88 15.38 11.22 -11.03
C ASN A 88 15.51 10.01 -10.06
N ASN A 89 14.40 9.56 -9.47
CA ASN A 89 14.32 8.45 -8.54
C ASN A 89 13.33 7.42 -9.05
N ARG A 90 13.39 6.21 -8.53
CA ARG A 90 12.39 5.18 -8.75
C ARG A 90 11.25 5.39 -7.75
N VAL A 91 10.16 6.00 -8.21
CA VAL A 91 9.09 6.45 -7.33
C VAL A 91 7.92 5.46 -7.35
N SER A 92 7.53 5.01 -6.16
CA SER A 92 6.25 4.34 -5.88
C SER A 92 5.34 5.24 -5.07
N ILE A 93 4.04 5.09 -5.23
CA ILE A 93 3.05 5.83 -4.44
C ILE A 93 2.28 4.86 -3.55
N LEU A 94 2.12 5.22 -2.28
CA LEU A 94 1.11 4.68 -1.39
C LEU A 94 -0.01 5.72 -1.26
N TYR A 95 -1.14 5.44 -1.88
CA TYR A 95 -2.30 6.31 -1.92
C TYR A 95 -3.37 5.82 -0.95
N ILE A 96 -3.74 6.70 -0.01
CA ILE A 96 -4.83 6.45 0.92
C ILE A 96 -6.07 7.15 0.35
N GLU A 97 -6.98 6.36 -0.19
CA GLU A 97 -8.27 6.88 -0.65
C GLU A 97 -9.07 7.38 0.54
N GLY A 98 -9.68 8.53 0.39
CA GLY A 98 -10.53 9.11 1.41
C GLY A 98 -11.89 8.41 1.50
N ASP A 99 -12.56 8.59 2.62
CA ASP A 99 -13.92 8.11 2.79
C ASP A 99 -14.90 8.97 1.98
N LEU A 100 -15.32 8.45 0.82
CA LEU A 100 -16.23 9.14 -0.10
C LEU A 100 -17.60 9.41 0.53
N THR A 101 -18.00 8.69 1.57
CA THR A 101 -19.33 8.85 2.20
C THR A 101 -19.45 10.14 2.99
N ILE A 102 -18.33 10.65 3.52
CA ILE A 102 -18.28 11.87 4.34
C ILE A 102 -17.71 13.09 3.58
N MET A 103 -17.34 12.91 2.31
CA MET A 103 -16.80 13.97 1.47
C MET A 103 -17.91 14.79 0.78
N SER A 104 -17.66 16.10 0.62
CA SER A 104 -18.45 16.94 -0.29
C SER A 104 -18.21 16.54 -1.75
N GLU A 105 -19.15 16.86 -2.65
CA GLU A 105 -19.03 16.56 -4.07
C GLU A 105 -17.76 17.18 -4.71
N THR A 106 -17.34 18.35 -4.25
CA THR A 106 -16.11 18.98 -4.70
C THR A 106 -14.89 18.16 -4.29
N GLN A 107 -14.85 17.69 -3.03
CA GLN A 107 -13.75 16.85 -2.55
C GLN A 107 -13.71 15.49 -3.26
N LYS A 108 -14.86 14.86 -3.52
CA LYS A 108 -14.94 13.63 -4.31
C LYS A 108 -14.35 13.81 -5.72
N LYS A 109 -14.70 14.91 -6.39
CA LYS A 109 -14.16 15.23 -7.71
C LYS A 109 -12.64 15.44 -7.69
N GLN A 110 -12.14 16.19 -6.72
CA GLN A 110 -10.69 16.44 -6.57
C GLN A 110 -9.94 15.13 -6.28
N GLU A 111 -10.46 14.32 -5.40
CA GLU A 111 -9.91 13.02 -5.05
C GLU A 111 -9.85 12.09 -6.27
N ARG A 112 -10.94 11.98 -7.04
CA ARG A 112 -10.99 11.20 -8.28
C ARG A 112 -9.98 11.69 -9.32
N ILE A 113 -9.83 12.99 -9.50
CA ILE A 113 -8.86 13.56 -10.45
C ILE A 113 -7.44 13.20 -10.04
N VAL A 114 -7.07 13.40 -8.77
CA VAL A 114 -5.71 13.09 -8.28
C VAL A 114 -5.42 11.60 -8.42
N SER A 115 -6.34 10.75 -7.94
CA SER A 115 -6.19 9.30 -8.02
C SER A 115 -6.02 8.83 -9.45
N SER A 116 -6.89 9.31 -10.38
CA SER A 116 -6.84 8.92 -11.79
C SER A 116 -5.52 9.30 -12.46
N VAL A 117 -5.06 10.53 -12.27
CA VAL A 117 -3.80 11.00 -12.88
C VAL A 117 -2.60 10.24 -12.34
N LEU A 118 -2.55 9.96 -11.04
CA LEU A 118 -1.46 9.18 -10.44
C LEU A 118 -1.45 7.72 -10.93
N GLN A 119 -2.62 7.12 -11.11
CA GLN A 119 -2.75 5.78 -11.67
C GLN A 119 -2.32 5.73 -13.14
N GLU A 120 -2.65 6.74 -13.95
CA GLU A 120 -2.17 6.84 -15.33
C GLU A 120 -0.63 7.02 -15.40
N TYR A 121 -0.04 7.72 -14.44
CA TYR A 121 1.42 7.80 -14.31
C TYR A 121 2.04 6.43 -14.01
N ALA A 122 1.41 5.61 -13.19
CA ALA A 122 1.85 4.25 -12.98
C ALA A 122 1.74 3.40 -14.25
N ARG A 123 0.60 3.46 -14.96
CA ARG A 123 0.40 2.74 -16.22
C ARG A 123 1.38 3.15 -17.33
N SER A 124 1.76 4.41 -17.38
CA SER A 124 2.73 4.92 -18.36
C SER A 124 4.19 4.56 -18.04
N GLY A 125 4.45 3.97 -16.87
CA GLY A 125 5.80 3.62 -16.42
C GLY A 125 6.56 4.78 -15.78
N LEU A 126 5.93 5.94 -15.56
CA LEU A 126 6.53 7.07 -14.82
C LEU A 126 6.66 6.77 -13.32
N LEU A 127 5.84 5.86 -12.81
CA LEU A 127 5.93 5.34 -11.45
C LEU A 127 6.24 3.84 -11.50
N GLU A 128 7.01 3.38 -10.52
CA GLU A 128 7.26 1.95 -10.35
C GLU A 128 5.99 1.22 -9.93
N GLN A 129 5.22 1.82 -9.01
CA GLN A 129 4.02 1.21 -8.45
C GLN A 129 3.06 2.27 -7.88
N PHE A 130 1.76 2.04 -8.01
CA PHE A 130 0.71 2.78 -7.33
C PHE A 130 -0.06 1.82 -6.42
N ILE A 131 0.18 1.94 -5.12
CA ILE A 131 -0.45 1.12 -4.08
C ILE A 131 -1.66 1.89 -3.57
N ILE A 132 -2.87 1.38 -3.80
CA ILE A 132 -4.10 2.01 -3.31
C ILE A 132 -4.64 1.24 -2.11
N VAL A 133 -5.01 1.96 -1.06
CA VAL A 133 -5.67 1.44 0.15
C VAL A 133 -6.79 2.36 0.58
N ASN A 134 -7.77 1.83 1.29
CA ASN A 134 -8.89 2.60 1.84
C ASN A 134 -9.11 2.20 3.31
N ASN A 135 -9.24 3.18 4.18
CA ASN A 135 -9.32 2.98 5.63
C ASN A 135 -10.50 2.09 6.06
N ALA A 136 -11.66 2.20 5.39
CA ALA A 136 -12.82 1.37 5.73
C ALA A 136 -12.57 -0.12 5.43
N TYR A 137 -11.84 -0.45 4.36
CA TYR A 137 -11.47 -1.84 4.05
C TYR A 137 -10.38 -2.36 4.98
N ILE A 138 -9.44 -1.51 5.41
CA ILE A 138 -8.43 -1.87 6.41
C ILE A 138 -9.12 -2.18 7.74
N GLU A 139 -10.05 -1.31 8.18
CA GLU A 139 -10.83 -1.51 9.40
C GLU A 139 -11.57 -2.85 9.38
N ARG A 140 -12.31 -3.15 8.30
CA ARG A 140 -13.01 -4.44 8.14
C ARG A 140 -12.04 -5.64 8.17
N SER A 141 -10.80 -5.44 7.71
CA SER A 141 -9.79 -6.48 7.68
C SER A 141 -9.20 -6.79 9.05
N ILE A 142 -9.03 -5.76 9.89
CA ILE A 142 -8.47 -5.88 11.24
C ILE A 142 -9.56 -6.29 12.24
N GLY A 143 -10.78 -5.78 12.09
CA GLY A 143 -11.89 -5.95 13.02
C GLY A 143 -11.99 -4.81 14.03
N ASP A 144 -12.64 -5.06 15.16
CA ASP A 144 -12.91 -4.05 16.19
C ASP A 144 -11.65 -3.40 16.74
N MET A 145 -11.65 -2.07 16.78
CA MET A 145 -10.52 -1.26 17.24
C MET A 145 -10.97 -0.22 18.27
N SER A 146 -10.05 0.14 19.16
CA SER A 146 -10.26 1.27 20.08
C SER A 146 -10.26 2.58 19.31
N ILE A 147 -11.14 3.52 19.71
CA ILE A 147 -11.16 4.89 19.17
C ILE A 147 -9.81 5.58 19.44
N ILE A 148 -9.22 5.34 20.62
CA ILE A 148 -7.89 5.86 20.94
C ILE A 148 -6.86 5.04 20.17
N GLY A 149 -6.09 5.71 19.31
CA GLY A 149 -5.09 5.05 18.46
C GLY A 149 -5.64 4.44 17.18
N TYR A 150 -6.91 4.71 16.82
CA TYR A 150 -7.56 4.19 15.61
C TYR A 150 -6.69 4.35 14.35
N TYR A 151 -6.29 5.57 14.02
CA TYR A 151 -5.45 5.82 12.85
C TYR A 151 -4.04 5.22 12.98
N ASP A 152 -3.49 5.14 14.19
CA ASP A 152 -2.18 4.50 14.41
C ASP A 152 -2.25 3.00 14.11
N THR A 153 -3.35 2.34 14.47
CA THR A 153 -3.58 0.91 14.17
C THR A 153 -3.70 0.68 12.66
N LEU A 154 -4.49 1.49 11.96
CA LEU A 154 -4.61 1.41 10.50
C LEU A 154 -3.25 1.65 9.80
N ASN A 155 -2.55 2.71 10.21
CA ASN A 155 -1.24 3.03 9.66
C ASN A 155 -0.23 1.91 9.90
N GLN A 156 -0.24 1.30 11.10
CA GLN A 156 0.66 0.21 11.43
C GLN A 156 0.37 -1.03 10.57
N ALA A 157 -0.89 -1.33 10.26
CA ALA A 157 -1.25 -2.43 9.37
C ALA A 157 -0.66 -2.21 7.96
N ILE A 158 -0.80 -1.00 7.41
CA ILE A 158 -0.21 -0.64 6.11
C ILE A 158 1.32 -0.78 6.17
N VAL A 159 1.95 -0.18 7.18
CA VAL A 159 3.41 -0.15 7.32
C VAL A 159 3.97 -1.56 7.48
N ASN A 160 3.32 -2.43 8.25
CA ASN A 160 3.77 -3.82 8.43
C ASN A 160 3.80 -4.57 7.10
N ILE A 161 2.74 -4.48 6.29
CA ILE A 161 2.69 -5.17 4.99
C ILE A 161 3.75 -4.59 4.04
N VAL A 162 3.82 -3.27 3.89
CA VAL A 162 4.79 -2.63 2.99
C VAL A 162 6.23 -2.95 3.43
N HIS A 163 6.51 -2.88 4.73
CA HIS A 163 7.83 -3.20 5.27
C HIS A 163 8.22 -4.65 4.98
N MET A 164 7.37 -5.60 5.36
CA MET A 164 7.69 -7.02 5.21
C MET A 164 7.76 -7.44 3.74
N THR A 165 6.87 -6.94 2.89
CA THR A 165 6.96 -7.22 1.45
C THR A 165 8.22 -6.62 0.84
N ASN A 166 8.67 -5.44 1.31
CA ASN A 166 9.95 -4.87 0.89
C ASN A 166 11.14 -5.72 1.36
N VAL A 167 11.13 -6.22 2.60
CA VAL A 167 12.17 -7.15 3.10
C VAL A 167 12.21 -8.42 2.26
N PHE A 168 11.07 -9.02 1.96
CA PHE A 168 10.99 -10.26 1.20
C PHE A 168 11.38 -10.11 -0.28
N LYS A 169 11.18 -8.94 -0.87
CA LYS A 169 11.69 -8.63 -2.22
C LYS A 169 13.22 -8.73 -2.34
N HIS A 170 13.92 -8.53 -1.23
CA HIS A 170 15.38 -8.62 -1.13
C HIS A 170 15.88 -9.88 -0.43
N SER A 171 15.00 -10.86 -0.24
CA SER A 171 15.31 -12.15 0.41
C SER A 171 15.00 -13.30 -0.53
N GLU A 172 15.73 -14.40 -0.41
CA GLU A 172 15.42 -15.63 -1.15
C GLU A 172 14.36 -16.44 -0.40
N PRO A 173 13.29 -16.89 -1.07
CA PRO A 173 12.30 -17.76 -0.45
C PRO A 173 12.92 -19.15 -0.20
N VAL A 174 12.51 -19.78 0.91
CA VAL A 174 12.86 -21.19 1.20
C VAL A 174 12.22 -22.10 0.16
N ILE A 175 11.01 -21.79 -0.28
CA ILE A 175 10.27 -22.50 -1.31
C ILE A 175 9.25 -21.56 -1.97
N GLY A 176 8.89 -21.84 -3.21
CA GLY A 176 7.84 -21.14 -3.94
C GLY A 176 8.25 -20.76 -5.35
N ASN A 177 7.30 -20.20 -6.08
CA ASN A 177 7.47 -19.60 -7.39
C ASN A 177 7.25 -18.07 -7.23
N PHE A 178 8.29 -17.37 -6.80
CA PHE A 178 8.21 -15.96 -6.42
C PHE A 178 8.59 -15.05 -7.60
N ILE A 179 7.57 -14.42 -8.20
CA ILE A 179 7.72 -13.46 -9.30
C ILE A 179 6.85 -12.24 -8.99
N ILE A 180 7.42 -11.05 -9.15
CA ILE A 180 6.68 -9.79 -8.97
C ILE A 180 6.24 -9.28 -10.34
N PRO A 181 4.94 -9.09 -10.60
CA PRO A 181 4.40 -8.66 -11.90
C PRO A 181 4.53 -7.14 -12.11
N SER A 182 5.74 -6.59 -12.05
CA SER A 182 5.99 -5.14 -12.01
C SER A 182 5.99 -4.43 -13.37
N GLU A 183 6.13 -5.16 -14.49
CA GLU A 183 6.32 -4.51 -15.79
C GLU A 183 5.02 -4.05 -16.45
N ILE A 184 3.92 -4.77 -16.24
CA ILE A 184 2.63 -4.54 -16.90
C ILE A 184 1.58 -4.05 -15.88
N SER A 185 1.54 -4.64 -14.69
CA SER A 185 0.54 -4.38 -13.66
C SER A 185 1.14 -3.54 -12.55
N ARG A 186 1.02 -2.22 -12.64
CA ARG A 186 1.64 -1.28 -11.70
C ARG A 186 0.67 -0.69 -10.66
N ILE A 187 -0.64 -0.89 -10.83
CA ILE A 187 -1.66 -0.50 -9.86
C ILE A 187 -1.94 -1.72 -8.98
N CYS A 188 -1.88 -1.55 -7.67
CA CYS A 188 -2.03 -2.69 -6.76
C CYS A 188 -2.67 -2.28 -5.43
N THR A 189 -3.10 -3.29 -4.69
CA THR A 189 -3.54 -3.14 -3.31
C THR A 189 -2.89 -4.17 -2.41
N LEU A 190 -2.83 -3.84 -1.13
CA LEU A 190 -2.30 -4.67 -0.07
C LEU A 190 -3.39 -5.57 0.52
N GLY A 191 -2.98 -6.69 1.09
CA GLY A 191 -3.87 -7.56 1.82
C GLY A 191 -3.11 -8.49 2.76
N ALA A 192 -3.86 -9.22 3.56
CA ALA A 192 -3.37 -10.28 4.41
C ALA A 192 -4.24 -11.52 4.25
N VAL A 193 -3.66 -12.69 4.48
CA VAL A 193 -4.40 -13.95 4.52
C VAL A 193 -4.45 -14.40 5.97
N THR A 194 -5.65 -14.62 6.48
CA THR A 194 -5.84 -15.26 7.79
C THR A 194 -5.43 -16.73 7.66
N MET A 195 -4.51 -17.19 8.51
CA MET A 195 -3.98 -18.57 8.50
C MET A 195 -4.43 -19.36 9.75
N GLU A 196 -5.62 -19.07 10.24
CA GLU A 196 -6.17 -19.71 11.43
C GLU A 196 -6.96 -20.98 11.06
N GLY A 197 -6.74 -22.05 11.81
CA GLY A 197 -7.45 -23.33 11.66
C GLY A 197 -6.67 -24.43 10.96
N ASP A 198 -7.16 -25.67 11.12
CA ASP A 198 -6.56 -26.88 10.55
C ASP A 198 -7.00 -27.15 9.11
N ASP A 199 -8.03 -26.45 8.65
CA ASP A 199 -8.61 -26.60 7.33
C ASP A 199 -8.14 -25.47 6.39
N GLU A 200 -7.78 -25.83 5.19
CA GLU A 200 -7.40 -24.90 4.10
C GLU A 200 -8.54 -23.96 3.69
N THR A 201 -9.79 -24.30 3.95
CA THR A 201 -10.97 -23.45 3.75
C THR A 201 -11.01 -22.29 4.74
N ALA A 202 -10.22 -22.34 5.82
CA ALA A 202 -10.09 -21.28 6.80
C ALA A 202 -9.18 -20.13 6.32
N TYR A 203 -8.38 -20.36 5.27
CA TYR A 203 -7.50 -19.32 4.70
C TYR A 203 -8.33 -18.30 3.92
N LYS A 204 -8.50 -17.09 4.48
CA LYS A 204 -9.30 -16.02 3.89
C LYS A 204 -8.45 -14.81 3.60
N GLU A 205 -8.57 -14.29 2.38
CA GLU A 205 -7.97 -13.03 1.97
C GLU A 205 -8.77 -11.86 2.53
N LYS A 206 -8.06 -10.87 3.02
CA LYS A 206 -8.59 -9.59 3.48
C LYS A 206 -7.84 -8.47 2.76
N TRP A 207 -8.52 -7.79 1.84
CA TRP A 207 -7.93 -6.77 0.98
C TRP A 207 -8.17 -5.36 1.52
N PHE A 208 -7.19 -4.49 1.37
CA PHE A 208 -7.25 -3.08 1.80
C PHE A 208 -7.89 -2.15 0.76
N TYR A 209 -8.29 -2.71 -0.37
CA TYR A 209 -9.04 -2.03 -1.42
C TYR A 209 -9.70 -3.06 -2.35
N PRO A 210 -10.93 -2.80 -2.86
CA PRO A 210 -11.63 -3.72 -3.77
C PRO A 210 -11.12 -3.57 -5.21
N LEU A 211 -9.87 -3.97 -5.46
CA LEU A 211 -9.21 -3.84 -6.76
C LEU A 211 -9.94 -4.65 -7.83
N THR A 212 -10.40 -3.99 -8.91
CA THR A 212 -11.07 -4.63 -10.04
C THR A 212 -10.07 -5.06 -11.11
N HIS A 213 -10.48 -6.03 -11.95
CA HIS A 213 -9.65 -6.53 -13.07
C HIS A 213 -8.25 -6.98 -12.63
N ALA A 214 -8.11 -7.42 -11.41
CA ALA A 214 -6.85 -7.99 -10.91
C ALA A 214 -6.67 -9.38 -11.50
N LYS A 215 -5.50 -9.63 -12.10
CA LYS A 215 -5.13 -10.94 -12.65
C LYS A 215 -3.92 -11.55 -11.96
N ASP A 216 -3.14 -10.73 -11.32
CA ASP A 216 -1.88 -11.16 -10.70
C ASP A 216 -1.98 -10.98 -9.18
N VAL A 217 -1.61 -12.02 -8.44
CA VAL A 217 -1.55 -12.01 -6.97
C VAL A 217 -0.23 -12.61 -6.52
N VAL A 218 0.42 -11.94 -5.56
CA VAL A 218 1.66 -12.41 -4.94
C VAL A 218 1.45 -12.62 -3.45
N TYR A 219 1.76 -13.82 -2.95
CA TYR A 219 1.68 -14.16 -1.53
C TYR A 219 3.06 -14.26 -0.91
N TYR A 220 3.23 -13.63 0.24
CA TYR A 220 4.45 -13.57 1.03
C TYR A 220 4.20 -14.24 2.38
N TYR A 221 4.55 -15.52 2.49
CA TYR A 221 4.40 -16.29 3.73
C TYR A 221 5.62 -16.08 4.61
N GLY A 222 5.44 -15.44 5.76
CA GLY A 222 6.45 -15.33 6.80
C GLY A 222 6.25 -16.43 7.85
N ILE A 223 7.20 -17.36 7.93
CA ILE A 223 7.10 -18.55 8.76
C ILE A 223 8.33 -18.65 9.67
N GLY A 224 8.09 -18.91 10.95
CA GLY A 224 9.16 -19.15 11.93
C GLY A 224 9.93 -20.43 11.65
N GLU A 225 11.16 -20.49 12.11
CA GLU A 225 12.05 -21.63 11.86
C GLU A 225 11.51 -22.97 12.42
N ASP A 226 10.87 -22.90 13.60
CA ASP A 226 10.32 -24.09 14.25
C ASP A 226 9.15 -24.67 13.47
N ASP A 227 8.27 -23.84 12.94
CA ASP A 227 7.16 -24.27 12.09
C ASP A 227 7.65 -24.83 10.75
N LEU A 228 8.68 -24.19 10.15
CA LEU A 228 9.30 -24.71 8.92
C LEU A 228 9.89 -26.11 9.09
N LYS A 229 10.39 -26.44 10.29
CA LYS A 229 11.00 -27.75 10.59
C LYS A 229 10.00 -28.80 11.02
N ASN A 230 8.98 -28.39 11.79
CA ASN A 230 8.15 -29.34 12.57
C ASN A 230 6.71 -29.46 12.05
N ASP A 231 6.17 -28.45 11.32
CA ASP A 231 4.80 -28.53 10.77
C ASP A 231 4.81 -29.20 9.38
N GLY A 232 4.75 -30.52 9.37
CA GLY A 232 4.70 -31.31 8.13
C GLY A 232 3.43 -31.10 7.29
N THR A 233 2.41 -30.40 7.80
CA THR A 233 1.15 -30.11 7.08
C THR A 233 1.17 -28.76 6.36
N LEU A 234 2.03 -27.84 6.79
CA LEU A 234 2.05 -26.45 6.36
C LEU A 234 2.21 -26.29 4.84
N PHE A 235 3.15 -27.01 4.25
CA PHE A 235 3.40 -26.95 2.80
C PHE A 235 2.17 -27.39 2.00
N ARG A 236 1.49 -28.46 2.45
CA ARG A 236 0.26 -28.94 1.81
C ARG A 236 -0.85 -27.89 1.90
N LYS A 237 -1.04 -27.27 3.08
CA LYS A 237 -2.05 -26.21 3.29
C LYS A 237 -1.79 -25.01 2.36
N ILE A 238 -0.54 -24.54 2.27
CA ILE A 238 -0.15 -23.45 1.37
C ILE A 238 -0.42 -23.82 -0.09
N ASN A 239 0.01 -25.01 -0.53
CA ASN A 239 -0.20 -25.45 -1.91
C ASN A 239 -1.66 -25.57 -2.29
N ASN A 240 -2.51 -26.08 -1.40
CA ASN A 240 -3.94 -26.21 -1.66
C ASN A 240 -4.60 -24.84 -1.77
N PHE A 241 -4.25 -23.90 -0.88
CA PHE A 241 -4.73 -22.53 -0.99
C PHE A 241 -4.28 -21.87 -2.29
N VAL A 242 -3.00 -21.98 -2.67
CA VAL A 242 -2.47 -21.44 -3.93
C VAL A 242 -3.19 -22.04 -5.14
N LYS A 243 -3.42 -23.37 -5.15
CA LYS A 243 -4.19 -24.04 -6.22
C LYS A 243 -5.60 -23.50 -6.32
N SER A 244 -6.30 -23.30 -5.19
CA SER A 244 -7.65 -22.74 -5.20
C SER A 244 -7.71 -21.34 -5.82
N ARG A 245 -6.62 -20.57 -5.77
CA ARG A 245 -6.52 -19.26 -6.44
C ARG A 245 -6.23 -19.41 -7.93
N LEU A 246 -5.38 -20.34 -8.33
CA LEU A 246 -5.15 -20.66 -9.74
C LEU A 246 -6.44 -21.09 -10.44
N ASP A 247 -7.28 -21.86 -9.77
CA ASP A 247 -8.58 -22.32 -10.30
C ASP A 247 -9.56 -21.16 -10.57
N THR A 248 -9.33 -19.98 -9.99
CA THR A 248 -10.09 -18.75 -10.32
C THR A 248 -9.59 -18.03 -11.59
N GLY A 249 -8.54 -18.53 -12.24
CA GLY A 249 -7.92 -17.91 -13.41
C GLY A 249 -6.93 -16.80 -13.09
N ALA A 250 -6.52 -16.64 -11.83
CA ALA A 250 -5.49 -15.69 -11.43
C ALA A 250 -4.08 -16.21 -11.72
N ASN A 251 -3.16 -15.32 -12.09
CA ASN A 251 -1.74 -15.60 -12.08
C ASN A 251 -1.22 -15.50 -10.65
N VAL A 252 -0.85 -16.62 -10.07
CA VAL A 252 -0.42 -16.67 -8.67
C VAL A 252 1.08 -16.87 -8.58
N SER A 253 1.74 -16.01 -7.82
CA SER A 253 3.13 -16.14 -7.39
C SER A 253 3.18 -16.18 -5.87
N TYR A 254 4.07 -16.99 -5.30
CA TYR A 254 4.24 -17.04 -3.85
C TYR A 254 5.67 -17.37 -3.44
N GLY A 255 6.02 -16.94 -2.24
CA GLY A 255 7.25 -17.33 -1.58
C GLY A 255 7.02 -17.58 -0.09
N VAL A 256 7.65 -18.64 0.42
CA VAL A 256 7.73 -18.92 1.85
C VAL A 256 9.08 -18.44 2.35
N PHE A 257 9.08 -17.51 3.27
CA PHE A 257 10.27 -16.87 3.82
C PHE A 257 10.44 -17.21 5.28
N ARG A 258 11.67 -17.43 5.69
CA ARG A 258 12.01 -17.62 7.09
C ARG A 258 11.96 -16.27 7.81
N THR A 259 11.32 -16.26 8.99
CA THR A 259 11.28 -15.08 9.86
C THR A 259 11.68 -15.42 11.29
N SER A 260 12.05 -14.38 12.05
CA SER A 260 12.31 -14.49 13.49
C SER A 260 11.03 -14.35 14.34
N TYR A 261 9.88 -14.12 13.71
CA TYR A 261 8.61 -14.02 14.42
C TYR A 261 8.06 -15.41 14.73
N GLU A 262 7.48 -15.58 15.92
CA GLU A 262 6.85 -16.84 16.35
C GLU A 262 5.55 -17.10 15.61
N GLN A 263 4.81 -16.04 15.27
CA GLN A 263 3.52 -16.19 14.58
C GLN A 263 3.72 -16.32 13.07
N LYS A 264 2.98 -17.28 12.48
CA LYS A 264 2.83 -17.39 11.02
C LYS A 264 1.99 -16.23 10.51
N TYR A 265 2.39 -15.65 9.39
CA TYR A 265 1.59 -14.65 8.71
C TYR A 265 1.73 -14.78 7.20
N CYS A 266 0.73 -14.30 6.48
CA CYS A 266 0.79 -14.19 5.03
C CYS A 266 0.30 -12.81 4.62
N TYR A 267 1.17 -12.05 4.00
CA TYR A 267 0.82 -10.81 3.32
C TYR A 267 0.65 -11.06 1.83
N CYS A 268 -0.19 -10.28 1.19
CA CYS A 268 -0.42 -10.42 -0.23
C CYS A 268 -0.59 -9.07 -0.92
N ILE A 269 -0.25 -9.06 -2.21
CA ILE A 269 -0.43 -7.90 -3.09
C ILE A 269 -1.17 -8.38 -4.33
N ARG A 270 -2.24 -7.70 -4.68
CA ARG A 270 -3.04 -7.94 -5.87
C ARG A 270 -2.83 -6.81 -6.87
N TYR A 271 -2.61 -7.15 -8.15
CA TYR A 271 -2.18 -6.21 -9.19
C TYR A 271 -3.19 -6.11 -10.32
N SER A 272 -3.32 -4.90 -10.87
CA SER A 272 -4.15 -4.58 -12.03
C SER A 272 -3.40 -3.64 -12.98
N SER A 273 -3.72 -3.72 -14.26
CA SER A 273 -3.28 -2.76 -15.29
C SER A 273 -4.35 -1.71 -15.61
N VAL A 274 -5.49 -1.74 -14.92
CA VAL A 274 -6.64 -0.88 -15.17
C VAL A 274 -6.75 0.18 -14.07
N VAL A 275 -7.08 1.42 -14.44
CA VAL A 275 -7.37 2.50 -13.49
C VAL A 275 -8.58 2.12 -12.64
N GLN A 276 -8.47 2.32 -11.35
CA GLN A 276 -9.46 1.94 -10.35
C GLN A 276 -10.33 3.13 -9.96
N TYR A 277 -11.62 2.87 -9.84
CA TYR A 277 -12.58 3.81 -9.29
C TYR A 277 -13.50 3.04 -8.34
N ILE A 278 -13.74 3.54 -7.16
CA ILE A 278 -14.87 3.06 -6.37
C ILE A 278 -16.11 3.78 -6.88
N ASP A 279 -16.99 3.04 -7.56
CA ASP A 279 -18.36 3.51 -7.79
C ASP A 279 -19.14 3.33 -6.49
N GLU A 280 -19.88 4.38 -6.08
CA GLU A 280 -20.70 4.38 -4.85
C GLU A 280 -21.73 3.22 -4.83
N LEU A 281 -22.01 2.64 -6.01
CA LEU A 281 -22.96 1.52 -6.19
C LEU A 281 -22.37 0.13 -5.94
N LEU A 282 -21.03 -0.03 -5.89
CA LEU A 282 -20.40 -1.32 -5.65
C LEU A 282 -20.14 -1.60 -4.15
N GLY A 283 -20.29 -0.60 -3.30
CA GLY A 283 -20.07 -0.73 -1.85
C GLY A 283 -21.02 -1.68 -1.14
N ASP A 284 -22.17 -1.98 -1.72
CA ASP A 284 -23.23 -2.79 -1.09
C ASP A 284 -23.38 -4.21 -1.64
N GLN A 285 -22.71 -4.58 -2.74
CA GLN A 285 -22.92 -5.89 -3.41
C GLN A 285 -21.87 -6.96 -3.12
N GLU A 286 -20.72 -6.64 -2.53
CA GLU A 286 -19.70 -7.65 -2.18
C GLU A 286 -19.65 -7.98 -0.67
N ILE A 287 -20.73 -7.76 0.06
CA ILE A 287 -20.85 -8.07 1.50
C ILE A 287 -21.68 -9.35 1.74
N SER A 288 -21.69 -10.28 0.82
CA SER A 288 -22.32 -11.58 1.05
C SER A 288 -21.30 -12.73 1.02
#